data_268cd3361a821f8b9654b6c7550becf2
#
_entry.id   268cd3361a821f8b9654b6c7550becf2
#
_cell.length_a   1.000
_cell.length_b   1.000
_cell.length_c   1.000
_cell.angle_alpha   90.00
_cell.angle_beta   90.00
_cell.angle_gamma   90.00
#
_symmetry.space_group_name_H-M   'P 1'
#
loop_
_entity.id
_entity.type
_entity.pdbx_description
1 polymer ?
#
loop_
_entity_poly.entity_id
_entity_poly.type
_entity_poly.pdbx_seq_one_letter_code
_entity_poly.pdbx_strand_id
1 'polypeptide(L)'
;TAKTRIGFDDTEEFDYLNNFIHKMRDAGAKTFILHARKAMLTGLSPKQNLNIPKLNYKMVYEIKKKNPELEIIINGGISKIDEIDNHLKFCDGVMIGRSIYQNPYSLVEIEKEIFKTKDNPTREQVAEKLLEYLDREVKLGTKVNHIMRHTVGLYHGQVGSKEWKR
;
A
#
# COMPACT_ATOMS: atom_id res chain seq x y z
N THR A 1 -13.55 4.64 6.99
CA THR A 1 -12.43 3.71 6.72
C THR A 1 -11.63 3.48 7.99
N ALA A 2 -11.28 2.23 8.29
CA ALA A 2 -10.40 1.85 9.37
C ALA A 2 -9.17 1.09 8.82
N LYS A 3 -7.96 1.44 9.26
CA LYS A 3 -6.73 0.72 8.91
C LYS A 3 -6.09 0.13 10.15
N THR A 4 -5.92 -1.20 10.17
CA THR A 4 -5.37 -1.92 11.32
C THR A 4 -4.46 -3.07 10.92
N ARG A 5 -3.81 -3.68 11.90
CA ARG A 5 -3.14 -4.98 11.79
C ARG A 5 -4.08 -6.09 12.23
N ILE A 6 -3.73 -7.33 11.91
CA ILE A 6 -4.54 -8.51 12.24
C ILE A 6 -4.49 -8.92 13.73
N GLY A 7 -3.64 -8.30 14.52
CA GLY A 7 -3.47 -8.55 15.94
C GLY A 7 -2.22 -7.87 16.49
N PHE A 8 -1.89 -8.12 17.75
CA PHE A 8 -0.68 -7.63 18.42
C PHE A 8 -0.18 -8.65 19.42
N ASP A 9 1.12 -8.71 19.62
CA ASP A 9 1.81 -9.65 20.51
C ASP A 9 1.27 -11.09 20.32
N ASP A 10 0.63 -11.66 21.33
CA ASP A 10 0.06 -13.02 21.29
C ASP A 10 -1.42 -13.05 20.89
N THR A 11 -2.04 -11.89 20.59
CA THR A 11 -3.45 -11.78 20.20
C THR A 11 -3.64 -11.83 18.67
N GLU A 12 -3.19 -12.88 18.01
CA GLU A 12 -3.49 -13.15 16.60
C GLU A 12 -4.64 -14.16 16.51
N GLU A 13 -5.82 -13.75 16.94
CA GLU A 13 -7.02 -14.60 16.95
C GLU A 13 -8.08 -14.03 16.02
N PHE A 14 -8.70 -14.89 15.23
CA PHE A 14 -9.78 -14.51 14.32
C PHE A 14 -10.91 -13.78 15.02
N ASP A 15 -11.40 -14.32 16.15
CA ASP A 15 -12.53 -13.75 16.87
C ASP A 15 -12.21 -12.37 17.45
N TYR A 16 -10.97 -12.14 17.91
CA TYR A 16 -10.54 -10.84 18.35
C TYR A 16 -10.63 -9.79 17.22
N LEU A 17 -10.06 -10.10 16.07
CA LEU A 17 -10.09 -9.22 14.90
C LEU A 17 -11.52 -9.00 14.40
N ASN A 18 -12.31 -10.07 14.30
CA ASN A 18 -13.69 -10.00 13.83
C ASN A 18 -14.56 -9.15 14.77
N ASN A 19 -14.42 -9.30 16.09
CA ASN A 19 -15.11 -8.47 17.07
C ASN A 19 -14.70 -7.00 16.98
N PHE A 20 -13.42 -6.71 16.76
CA PHE A 20 -12.95 -5.35 16.52
C PHE A 20 -13.62 -4.75 15.28
N ILE A 21 -13.64 -5.49 14.17
CA ILE A 21 -14.27 -5.07 12.91
C ILE A 21 -15.76 -4.78 13.12
N HIS A 22 -16.48 -5.64 13.83
CA HIS A 22 -17.91 -5.43 14.13
C HIS A 22 -18.14 -4.15 14.94
N LYS A 23 -17.37 -3.91 15.99
CA LYS A 23 -17.46 -2.66 16.77
C LYS A 23 -17.23 -1.42 15.92
N MET A 24 -16.24 -1.46 15.04
CA MET A 24 -15.94 -0.34 14.13
C MET A 24 -17.04 -0.17 13.06
N ARG A 25 -17.58 -1.27 12.53
CA ARG A 25 -18.74 -1.27 11.61
C ARG A 25 -19.94 -0.61 12.26
N ASP A 26 -20.26 -0.99 13.49
CA ASP A 26 -21.40 -0.46 14.24
C ASP A 26 -21.23 1.03 14.55
N ALA A 27 -19.98 1.51 14.64
CA ALA A 27 -19.62 2.92 14.66
C ALA A 27 -19.61 3.62 13.29
N GLY A 28 -19.97 2.91 12.20
CA GLY A 28 -20.14 3.46 10.85
C GLY A 28 -18.99 3.21 9.87
N ALA A 29 -17.95 2.46 10.23
CA ALA A 29 -16.91 2.08 9.28
C ALA A 29 -17.40 1.02 8.28
N LYS A 30 -17.20 1.25 6.98
CA LYS A 30 -17.58 0.32 5.91
C LYS A 30 -16.39 -0.29 5.18
N THR A 31 -15.24 0.39 5.19
CA THR A 31 -14.00 -0.02 4.52
C THR A 31 -12.93 -0.32 5.55
N PHE A 32 -12.29 -1.48 5.43
CA PHE A 32 -11.23 -1.91 6.33
C PHE A 32 -9.97 -2.26 5.54
N ILE A 33 -8.85 -1.61 5.88
CA ILE A 33 -7.54 -1.93 5.33
C ILE A 33 -6.80 -2.78 6.36
N LEU A 34 -6.65 -4.06 6.08
CA LEU A 34 -6.07 -5.03 6.99
C LEU A 34 -4.62 -5.36 6.62
N HIS A 35 -3.67 -4.90 7.44
CA HIS A 35 -2.28 -5.34 7.29
C HIS A 35 -2.16 -6.78 7.83
N ALA A 36 -1.92 -7.72 6.93
CA ALA A 36 -1.88 -9.17 7.19
C ALA A 36 -0.69 -9.60 8.08
N ARG A 37 -0.35 -8.80 9.08
CA ARG A 37 0.77 -8.98 9.99
C ARG A 37 0.42 -8.43 11.36
N LYS A 38 0.67 -9.20 12.42
CA LYS A 38 0.50 -8.70 13.79
C LYS A 38 1.53 -7.63 14.15
N ALA A 39 1.25 -6.82 15.14
CA ALA A 39 2.20 -5.89 15.74
C ALA A 39 2.89 -6.54 16.95
N MET A 40 4.19 -6.40 17.07
CA MET A 40 4.89 -6.66 18.33
C MET A 40 5.07 -5.31 19.04
N LEU A 41 4.43 -5.13 20.17
CA LEU A 41 4.46 -3.87 20.93
C LEU A 41 5.76 -3.70 21.69
N THR A 42 6.40 -4.83 22.05
CA THR A 42 7.66 -4.88 22.75
C THR A 42 8.70 -5.69 21.98
N GLY A 43 9.99 -5.41 22.20
CA GLY A 43 11.10 -6.20 21.66
C GLY A 43 11.46 -5.96 20.19
N LEU A 44 10.65 -5.25 19.41
CA LEU A 44 10.94 -4.94 18.01
C LEU A 44 10.86 -3.45 17.71
N SER A 45 11.83 -2.95 16.96
CA SER A 45 11.74 -1.60 16.38
C SER A 45 10.60 -1.51 15.33
N PRO A 46 10.12 -0.30 14.99
CA PRO A 46 9.12 -0.11 13.93
C PRO A 46 9.52 -0.76 12.60
N LYS A 47 10.80 -0.70 12.22
CA LYS A 47 11.33 -1.32 11.00
C LYS A 47 11.28 -2.84 11.06
N GLN A 48 11.64 -3.44 12.19
CA GLN A 48 11.56 -4.88 12.42
C GLN A 48 10.11 -5.38 12.41
N ASN A 49 9.18 -4.62 12.98
CA ASN A 49 7.74 -4.90 12.96
C ASN A 49 7.13 -4.97 11.55
N LEU A 50 7.80 -4.43 10.54
CA LEU A 50 7.36 -4.51 9.14
C LEU A 50 7.79 -5.82 8.46
N ASN A 51 8.74 -6.57 9.04
CA ASN A 51 9.38 -7.70 8.37
C ASN A 51 9.35 -9.00 9.19
N ILE A 52 9.57 -8.93 10.49
CA ILE A 52 9.77 -10.10 11.35
C ILE A 52 8.48 -10.89 11.61
N PRO A 53 7.36 -10.30 12.05
CA PRO A 53 6.14 -11.07 12.20
C PRO A 53 5.68 -11.63 10.85
N LYS A 54 5.29 -12.91 10.81
CA LYS A 54 4.85 -13.57 9.57
C LYS A 54 3.58 -12.95 9.01
N LEU A 55 3.43 -12.99 7.68
CA LEU A 55 2.21 -12.60 6.99
C LEU A 55 1.17 -13.72 7.11
N ASN A 56 -0.06 -13.35 7.46
CA ASN A 56 -1.20 -14.27 7.53
C ASN A 56 -2.34 -13.74 6.64
N TYR A 57 -2.22 -13.96 5.34
CA TYR A 57 -3.24 -13.57 4.36
C TYR A 57 -4.54 -14.34 4.53
N LYS A 58 -4.46 -15.62 4.99
CA LYS A 58 -5.64 -16.48 5.19
C LYS A 58 -6.62 -15.85 6.16
N MET A 59 -6.13 -15.27 7.26
CA MET A 59 -6.99 -14.57 8.22
C MET A 59 -7.76 -13.42 7.58
N VAL A 60 -7.13 -12.65 6.69
CA VAL A 60 -7.80 -11.54 5.99
C VAL A 60 -8.88 -12.07 5.05
N TYR A 61 -8.63 -13.17 4.34
CA TYR A 61 -9.64 -13.81 3.48
C TYR A 61 -10.83 -14.36 4.28
N GLU A 62 -10.57 -14.96 5.44
CA GLU A 62 -11.62 -15.44 6.33
C GLU A 62 -12.47 -14.28 6.88
N ILE A 63 -11.85 -13.15 7.21
CA ILE A 63 -12.57 -11.92 7.59
C ILE A 63 -13.50 -11.46 6.47
N LYS A 64 -12.99 -11.38 5.21
CA LYS A 64 -13.84 -11.01 4.06
C LYS A 64 -14.99 -12.00 3.87
N LYS A 65 -14.70 -13.29 3.93
CA LYS A 65 -15.72 -14.33 3.78
C LYS A 65 -16.82 -14.25 4.86
N LYS A 66 -16.44 -13.89 6.09
CA LYS A 66 -17.36 -13.75 7.22
C LYS A 66 -18.17 -12.45 7.18
N ASN A 67 -17.64 -11.40 6.55
CA ASN A 67 -18.21 -10.06 6.45
C ASN A 67 -18.31 -9.63 4.98
N PRO A 68 -19.14 -10.31 4.16
CA PRO A 68 -19.21 -10.06 2.72
C PRO A 68 -19.70 -8.65 2.35
N GLU A 69 -20.46 -8.02 3.26
CA GLU A 69 -21.00 -6.67 3.10
C GLU A 69 -19.96 -5.56 3.31
N LEU A 70 -18.81 -5.87 3.94
CA LEU A 70 -17.76 -4.91 4.20
C LEU A 70 -16.73 -4.92 3.06
N GLU A 71 -16.21 -3.74 2.76
CA GLU A 71 -15.08 -3.58 1.85
C GLU A 71 -13.76 -3.90 2.60
N ILE A 72 -13.13 -5.01 2.24
CA ILE A 72 -11.89 -5.48 2.86
C ILE A 72 -10.73 -5.33 1.87
N ILE A 73 -9.78 -4.48 2.22
CA ILE A 73 -8.56 -4.20 1.45
C ILE A 73 -7.38 -4.86 2.15
N ILE A 74 -6.73 -5.78 1.47
CA ILE A 74 -5.55 -6.47 2.02
C ILE A 74 -4.28 -5.63 1.85
N ASN A 75 -3.40 -5.67 2.86
CA ASN A 75 -2.12 -4.98 2.86
C ASN A 75 -1.03 -5.87 3.48
N GLY A 76 0.20 -5.70 3.03
CA GLY A 76 1.40 -6.31 3.63
C GLY A 76 2.21 -7.19 2.67
N GLY A 77 3.45 -6.79 2.39
CA GLY A 77 4.42 -7.57 1.62
C GLY A 77 4.14 -7.70 0.11
N ILE A 78 3.04 -7.19 -0.38
CA ILE A 78 2.60 -7.30 -1.77
C ILE A 78 3.42 -6.37 -2.66
N SER A 79 3.95 -6.90 -3.76
CA SER A 79 4.87 -6.16 -4.64
C SER A 79 4.74 -6.51 -6.12
N LYS A 80 4.14 -7.67 -6.47
CA LYS A 80 4.04 -8.18 -7.82
C LYS A 80 2.60 -8.19 -8.31
N ILE A 81 2.43 -8.10 -9.63
CA ILE A 81 1.10 -8.06 -10.28
C ILE A 81 0.34 -9.38 -10.06
N ASP A 82 1.01 -10.51 -10.16
CA ASP A 82 0.42 -11.83 -9.91
C ASP A 82 -0.05 -11.99 -8.45
N GLU A 83 0.68 -11.41 -7.48
CA GLU A 83 0.24 -11.36 -6.09
C GLU A 83 -1.02 -10.50 -5.94
N ILE A 84 -1.08 -9.34 -6.62
CA ILE A 84 -2.26 -8.46 -6.61
C ILE A 84 -3.48 -9.20 -7.16
N ASP A 85 -3.35 -9.81 -8.35
CA ASP A 85 -4.43 -10.56 -8.98
C ASP A 85 -4.93 -11.71 -8.12
N ASN A 86 -4.01 -12.43 -7.46
CA ASN A 86 -4.38 -13.49 -6.53
C ASN A 86 -5.15 -12.97 -5.31
N HIS A 87 -4.75 -11.84 -4.73
CA HIS A 87 -5.45 -11.26 -3.58
C HIS A 87 -6.84 -10.72 -3.94
N LEU A 88 -7.01 -10.18 -5.14
CA LEU A 88 -8.30 -9.67 -5.63
C LEU A 88 -9.36 -10.77 -5.83
N LYS A 89 -8.97 -12.05 -5.86
CA LYS A 89 -9.92 -13.18 -5.84
C LYS A 89 -10.60 -13.36 -4.49
N PHE A 90 -10.06 -12.81 -3.42
CA PHE A 90 -10.51 -13.02 -2.03
C PHE A 90 -10.85 -11.74 -1.28
N CYS A 91 -10.41 -10.58 -1.76
CA CYS A 91 -10.60 -9.28 -1.13
C CYS A 91 -11.07 -8.25 -2.16
N ASP A 92 -11.67 -7.16 -1.71
CA ASP A 92 -12.19 -6.10 -2.59
C ASP A 92 -11.11 -5.17 -3.13
N GLY A 93 -9.93 -5.17 -2.50
CA GLY A 93 -8.82 -4.33 -2.92
C GLY A 93 -7.49 -4.76 -2.31
N VAL A 94 -6.43 -4.17 -2.86
CA VAL A 94 -5.04 -4.40 -2.43
C VAL A 94 -4.38 -3.05 -2.16
N MET A 95 -3.81 -2.88 -0.96
CA MET A 95 -2.99 -1.72 -0.64
C MET A 95 -1.51 -2.08 -0.74
N ILE A 96 -0.80 -1.38 -1.62
CA ILE A 96 0.64 -1.54 -1.81
C ILE A 96 1.35 -0.34 -1.20
N GLY A 97 2.42 -0.57 -0.46
CA GLY A 97 3.16 0.49 0.23
C GLY A 97 4.58 0.64 -0.31
N ARG A 98 5.52 -0.01 0.34
CA ARG A 98 6.96 0.20 0.13
C ARG A 98 7.44 -0.01 -1.31
N SER A 99 6.94 -1.00 -2.01
CA SER A 99 7.34 -1.28 -3.39
C SER A 99 6.99 -0.14 -4.34
N ILE A 100 5.78 0.43 -4.19
CA ILE A 100 5.36 1.61 -4.97
C ILE A 100 6.16 2.85 -4.58
N TYR A 101 6.47 3.05 -3.30
CA TYR A 101 7.32 4.16 -2.89
C TYR A 101 8.75 4.06 -3.46
N GLN A 102 9.28 2.84 -3.59
CA GLN A 102 10.60 2.59 -4.16
C GLN A 102 10.63 2.66 -5.69
N ASN A 103 9.54 2.25 -6.34
CA ASN A 103 9.36 2.27 -7.78
C ASN A 103 7.93 2.74 -8.13
N PRO A 104 7.65 4.05 -8.07
CA PRO A 104 6.30 4.57 -8.32
C PRO A 104 5.81 4.30 -9.75
N TYR A 105 6.72 4.17 -10.72
CA TYR A 105 6.34 3.91 -12.11
C TYR A 105 5.74 2.50 -12.31
N SER A 106 5.92 1.57 -11.38
CA SER A 106 5.25 0.27 -11.43
C SER A 106 3.71 0.36 -11.36
N LEU A 107 3.16 1.51 -10.91
CA LEU A 107 1.71 1.77 -10.99
C LEU A 107 1.19 1.75 -12.43
N VAL A 108 1.98 2.21 -13.39
CA VAL A 108 1.61 2.18 -14.82
C VAL A 108 1.42 0.73 -15.31
N GLU A 109 2.30 -0.18 -14.88
CA GLU A 109 2.20 -1.60 -15.20
C GLU A 109 0.97 -2.24 -14.53
N ILE A 110 0.71 -1.88 -13.27
CA ILE A 110 -0.46 -2.35 -12.52
C ILE A 110 -1.75 -1.85 -13.19
N GLU A 111 -1.84 -0.58 -13.55
CA GLU A 111 -3.01 -0.02 -14.25
C GLU A 111 -3.26 -0.73 -15.56
N LYS A 112 -2.21 -0.96 -16.35
CA LYS A 112 -2.30 -1.68 -17.61
C LYS A 112 -2.79 -3.12 -17.42
N GLU A 113 -2.22 -3.85 -16.47
CA GLU A 113 -2.49 -5.29 -16.32
C GLU A 113 -3.77 -5.57 -15.52
N ILE A 114 -4.07 -4.79 -14.48
CA ILE A 114 -5.25 -5.00 -13.62
C ILE A 114 -6.47 -4.24 -14.16
N PHE A 115 -6.30 -2.95 -14.48
CA PHE A 115 -7.43 -2.11 -14.92
C PHE A 115 -7.57 -2.00 -16.44
N LYS A 116 -6.65 -2.64 -17.23
CA LYS A 116 -6.67 -2.65 -18.69
C LYS A 116 -6.70 -1.26 -19.32
N THR A 117 -6.05 -0.28 -18.67
CA THR A 117 -5.95 1.10 -19.17
C THR A 117 -5.13 1.13 -20.47
N LYS A 118 -5.57 1.95 -21.44
CA LYS A 118 -4.91 2.08 -22.75
C LYS A 118 -3.88 3.21 -22.77
N ASP A 119 -4.17 4.31 -22.07
CA ASP A 119 -3.33 5.49 -22.03
C ASP A 119 -2.40 5.44 -20.82
N ASN A 120 -1.21 4.91 -21.04
CA ASN A 120 -0.19 4.80 -20.00
C ASN A 120 0.89 5.85 -20.23
N PRO A 121 1.12 6.79 -19.28
CA PRO A 121 2.12 7.83 -19.45
C PRO A 121 3.52 7.25 -19.47
N THR A 122 4.40 7.82 -20.27
CA THR A 122 5.84 7.53 -20.20
C THR A 122 6.46 8.15 -18.93
N ARG A 123 7.67 7.72 -18.56
CA ARG A 123 8.39 8.32 -17.41
C ARG A 123 8.66 9.80 -17.62
N GLU A 124 8.97 10.19 -18.87
CA GLU A 124 9.20 11.57 -19.28
C GLU A 124 7.95 12.42 -19.08
N GLN A 125 6.79 11.94 -19.52
CA GLN A 125 5.51 12.62 -19.30
C GLN A 125 5.15 12.75 -17.81
N VAL A 126 5.46 11.74 -17.00
CA VAL A 126 5.30 11.84 -15.54
C VAL A 126 6.27 12.86 -14.95
N ALA A 127 7.52 12.90 -15.42
CA ALA A 127 8.50 13.87 -14.96
C ALA A 127 8.10 15.32 -15.35
N GLU A 128 7.58 15.55 -16.55
CA GLU A 128 7.07 16.86 -16.99
C GLU A 128 5.95 17.35 -16.05
N LYS A 129 4.95 16.50 -15.78
CA LYS A 129 3.88 16.85 -14.83
C LYS A 129 4.39 17.08 -13.41
N LEU A 130 5.43 16.36 -13.00
CA LEU A 130 6.08 16.59 -11.70
C LEU A 130 6.77 17.97 -11.67
N LEU A 131 7.40 18.42 -12.76
CA LEU A 131 8.00 19.74 -12.85
C LEU A 131 6.94 20.85 -12.75
N GLU A 132 5.79 20.71 -13.42
CA GLU A 132 4.67 21.64 -13.30
C GLU A 132 4.15 21.72 -11.85
N TYR A 133 4.00 20.56 -11.19
CA TYR A 133 3.62 20.49 -9.78
C TYR A 133 4.65 21.17 -8.88
N LEU A 134 5.94 20.89 -9.11
CA LEU A 134 7.04 21.46 -8.35
C LEU A 134 7.07 22.98 -8.44
N ASP A 135 6.94 23.53 -9.67
CA ASP A 135 6.93 24.96 -9.91
C ASP A 135 5.79 25.68 -9.16
N ARG A 136 4.60 25.07 -9.15
CA ARG A 136 3.46 25.57 -8.39
C ARG A 136 3.71 25.56 -6.88
N GLU A 137 4.21 24.47 -6.34
CA GLU A 137 4.45 24.30 -4.91
C GLU A 137 5.59 25.20 -4.38
N VAL A 138 6.64 25.41 -5.19
CA VAL A 138 7.73 26.32 -4.86
C VAL A 138 7.23 27.75 -4.78
N LYS A 139 6.36 28.18 -5.68
CA LYS A 139 5.71 29.50 -5.63
C LYS A 139 4.86 29.69 -4.38
N LEU A 140 4.33 28.61 -3.80
CA LEU A 140 3.61 28.60 -2.52
C LEU A 140 4.55 28.49 -1.29
N GLY A 141 5.87 28.45 -1.48
CA GLY A 141 6.87 28.41 -0.40
C GLY A 141 7.32 27.00 0.00
N THR A 142 6.89 25.95 -0.69
CA THR A 142 7.33 24.59 -0.41
C THR A 142 8.78 24.40 -0.88
N LYS A 143 9.63 23.84 -0.02
CA LYS A 143 11.02 23.55 -0.37
C LYS A 143 11.11 22.39 -1.37
N VAL A 144 11.90 22.54 -2.42
CA VAL A 144 12.12 21.54 -3.49
C VAL A 144 12.44 20.15 -2.93
N ASN A 145 13.34 20.07 -1.95
CA ASN A 145 13.76 18.79 -1.37
C ASN A 145 12.64 18.05 -0.63
N HIS A 146 11.60 18.75 -0.14
CA HIS A 146 10.45 18.09 0.48
C HIS A 146 9.60 17.30 -0.52
N ILE A 147 9.63 17.68 -1.78
CA ILE A 147 8.94 17.00 -2.88
C ILE A 147 9.87 15.95 -3.51
N MET A 148 11.06 16.39 -3.94
CA MET A 148 11.97 15.55 -4.73
C MET A 148 12.43 14.29 -4.01
N ARG A 149 12.58 14.31 -2.69
CA ARG A 149 12.92 13.10 -1.92
C ARG A 149 11.94 11.93 -2.08
N HIS A 150 10.71 12.20 -2.49
CA HIS A 150 9.67 11.20 -2.71
C HIS A 150 9.60 10.68 -4.15
N THR A 151 10.36 11.31 -5.08
CA THR A 151 10.33 11.00 -6.52
C THR A 151 11.57 10.27 -7.02
N VAL A 152 12.55 10.05 -6.14
CA VAL A 152 13.85 9.41 -6.47
C VAL A 152 13.72 8.02 -7.08
N GLY A 153 12.58 7.35 -6.88
CA GLY A 153 12.27 6.04 -7.43
C GLY A 153 11.72 6.07 -8.86
N LEU A 154 11.37 7.24 -9.43
CA LEU A 154 10.71 7.33 -10.73
C LEU A 154 11.49 6.62 -11.85
N TYR A 155 12.81 6.74 -11.86
CA TYR A 155 13.70 6.06 -12.81
C TYR A 155 14.36 4.80 -12.23
N HIS A 156 13.70 4.12 -11.28
CA HIS A 156 14.23 2.89 -10.72
C HIS A 156 14.48 1.83 -11.81
N GLY A 157 15.69 1.23 -11.80
CA GLY A 157 16.08 0.20 -12.77
C GLY A 157 16.40 0.70 -14.18
N GLN A 158 16.38 2.02 -14.43
CA GLN A 158 16.70 2.59 -15.74
C GLN A 158 18.16 3.04 -15.82
N VAL A 159 18.71 3.06 -17.03
CA VAL A 159 20.00 3.71 -17.32
C VAL A 159 19.85 5.20 -16.99
N GLY A 160 20.86 5.79 -16.35
CA GLY A 160 20.78 7.20 -15.93
C GLY A 160 20.05 7.46 -14.62
N SER A 161 19.57 6.41 -13.93
CA SER A 161 18.84 6.57 -12.65
C SER A 161 19.67 7.23 -11.53
N LYS A 162 21.00 7.25 -11.64
CA LYS A 162 21.89 7.94 -10.69
C LYS A 162 21.85 9.45 -10.89
N GLU A 163 21.76 9.91 -12.12
CA GLU A 163 21.65 11.33 -12.48
C GLU A 163 20.32 11.91 -11.98
N TRP A 164 19.24 11.16 -12.10
CA TRP A 164 17.93 11.55 -11.56
C TRP A 164 17.94 11.79 -10.03
N LYS A 165 18.81 11.09 -9.31
CA LYS A 165 18.90 11.16 -7.84
C LYS A 165 19.84 12.28 -7.33
N ARG A 166 20.55 12.97 -8.21
CA ARG A 166 21.44 14.09 -7.88
C ARG A 166 20.69 15.42 -7.91
#